data_72d3ed20e382841e6a7ef3c73a5647aa
#
_entry.id   72d3ed20e382841e6a7ef3c73a5647aa
#
_cell.length_a   1.000
_cell.length_b   1.000
_cell.length_c   1.000
_cell.angle_alpha   90.00
_cell.angle_beta   90.00
_cell.angle_gamma   90.00
#
_symmetry.space_group_name_H-M   'P 1'
#
loop_
_entity.id
_entity.type
_entity.pdbx_description
1 polymer ?
#
loop_
_entity_poly.entity_id
_entity_poly.type
_entity_poly.pdbx_seq_one_letter_code
_entity_poly.pdbx_strand_id
1 'polypeptide(L)'
;MLIESNQDCGALLSPADFTAERVDQLSAGLEKLDRQSFDLVLLDLSLPGSQGLETFLQVRSAAPQTPIVLLADLADEATAAKTLRMGAQDYVLRSQLSGPLLTGILHKAIDRHRGQLAHGYEGFLLQTLMDNIPHSIYFKDLRSRFLMISRYLAKKHNLTSTQQAVGKSDADYFSRPHAEQALADEQKIMRTGCPIEDLEEMETWPDGSTTWVLTTKLPLRNLEGQIVGTFGISRDITKRKLAEMALAERTRQLEKKNQQIEEEMKMARELQLAMLPQKFPSVPPHRPPHDSALKFFSFFLPSGTVSGDFFDVVPLSDTSVGVFICDVMGHDVRAALVTAMIRALVEDLSVGAADPGHLLAQMNRGLLSVFQQAGTTMFATAFYMVADVATGEVAYSSAAHPDPLHVLRGQGKVEPLAALKGGKNGPALGLFKEAQFPTYRRQMNAGDILLLYTDGMTEAEGRNQEIFSRERMTAIVQKLAGLPTKEMLSALLAEIRQFSGQNEFTDDVCLVGVEVKKLEPTQPTEVH
;
A
#
# COMPACT_ATOMS: atom_id res chain seq x y z
N MET A 1 7.22 -64.12 -15.94
CA MET A 1 7.26 -64.93 -17.17
C MET A 1 8.21 -66.07 -16.97
N LEU A 2 7.87 -67.27 -17.51
CA LEU A 2 8.66 -68.46 -17.45
C LEU A 2 9.03 -68.88 -18.89
N ILE A 3 10.33 -68.91 -19.23
CA ILE A 3 10.86 -69.33 -20.52
C ILE A 3 11.60 -70.62 -20.29
N GLU A 4 10.91 -71.74 -20.51
CA GLU A 4 11.46 -73.09 -20.28
C GLU A 4 10.97 -74.12 -21.28
N SER A 5 11.82 -75.11 -21.63
CA SER A 5 11.46 -76.17 -22.51
C SER A 5 10.75 -77.38 -21.86
N ASN A 6 10.94 -77.60 -20.56
CA ASN A 6 10.32 -78.66 -19.76
C ASN A 6 9.22 -78.17 -18.85
N GLN A 7 8.18 -78.94 -18.57
CA GLN A 7 7.01 -78.56 -17.76
C GLN A 7 7.25 -78.52 -16.26
N ASP A 8 8.47 -78.71 -15.77
CA ASP A 8 8.73 -78.99 -14.35
C ASP A 8 8.64 -77.79 -13.40
N CYS A 9 9.01 -76.57 -13.85
CA CYS A 9 9.08 -75.43 -12.99
C CYS A 9 7.72 -74.74 -12.76
N GLY A 10 6.90 -74.69 -13.81
CA GLY A 10 5.56 -74.09 -13.69
C GLY A 10 4.65 -74.81 -12.69
N ALA A 11 4.81 -76.18 -12.62
CA ALA A 11 4.06 -76.99 -11.65
C ALA A 11 4.52 -76.85 -10.19
N LEU A 12 5.72 -76.29 -9.95
CA LEU A 12 6.29 -76.04 -8.63
C LEU A 12 5.91 -74.69 -8.05
N LEU A 13 5.37 -73.80 -8.88
CA LEU A 13 4.94 -72.46 -8.43
C LEU A 13 3.50 -72.51 -7.90
N SER A 14 3.30 -72.04 -6.68
CA SER A 14 1.98 -71.94 -6.12
C SER A 14 1.16 -70.86 -6.86
N PRO A 15 -0.04 -71.13 -7.34
CA PRO A 15 -0.92 -70.15 -7.97
C PRO A 15 -1.34 -68.97 -7.00
N ALA A 16 -1.17 -69.19 -5.68
CA ALA A 16 -1.40 -68.16 -4.69
C ALA A 16 -0.29 -67.09 -4.64
N ASP A 17 0.97 -67.50 -5.01
CA ASP A 17 2.14 -66.62 -4.92
C ASP A 17 2.51 -65.98 -6.26
N PHE A 18 2.32 -66.73 -7.38
CA PHE A 18 2.72 -66.29 -8.71
C PHE A 18 1.67 -66.66 -9.79
N THR A 19 1.42 -65.69 -10.68
CA THR A 19 0.75 -65.92 -11.94
C THR A 19 1.83 -66.08 -13.01
N ALA A 20 2.04 -67.32 -13.50
CA ALA A 20 3.11 -67.63 -14.46
C ALA A 20 2.59 -67.71 -15.89
N GLU A 21 3.14 -66.92 -16.79
CA GLU A 21 2.98 -67.06 -18.21
C GLU A 21 4.18 -67.84 -18.74
N ARG A 22 3.91 -68.95 -19.39
CA ARG A 22 4.94 -69.86 -19.90
C ARG A 22 5.10 -69.78 -21.42
N VAL A 23 6.33 -69.89 -21.89
CA VAL A 23 6.72 -70.06 -23.27
C VAL A 23 7.85 -71.12 -23.37
N ASP A 24 7.88 -71.88 -24.44
CA ASP A 24 8.85 -72.99 -24.67
C ASP A 24 9.94 -72.58 -25.67
N GLN A 25 9.86 -71.40 -26.26
CA GLN A 25 10.84 -70.90 -27.24
C GLN A 25 11.27 -69.44 -26.83
N LEU A 26 12.55 -69.17 -27.05
CA LEU A 26 13.11 -67.84 -26.77
C LEU A 26 12.44 -66.75 -27.59
N SER A 27 12.17 -67.00 -28.90
CA SER A 27 11.51 -66.03 -29.79
C SER A 27 10.14 -65.59 -29.27
N ALA A 28 9.32 -66.55 -28.82
CA ALA A 28 8.00 -66.25 -28.21
C ALA A 28 8.13 -65.52 -26.90
N GLY A 29 9.17 -65.79 -26.10
CA GLY A 29 9.48 -65.03 -24.87
C GLY A 29 9.87 -63.61 -25.15
N LEU A 30 10.73 -63.32 -26.09
CA LEU A 30 11.13 -61.98 -26.49
C LEU A 30 9.96 -61.19 -27.05
N GLU A 31 9.09 -61.77 -27.86
CA GLU A 31 7.88 -61.11 -28.37
C GLU A 31 6.90 -60.71 -27.26
N LYS A 32 6.74 -61.55 -26.23
CA LYS A 32 5.92 -61.22 -25.06
C LYS A 32 6.55 -60.13 -24.21
N LEU A 33 7.86 -60.13 -24.01
CA LEU A 33 8.58 -59.09 -23.27
C LEU A 33 8.48 -57.73 -23.93
N ASP A 34 8.37 -57.69 -25.26
CA ASP A 34 8.16 -56.45 -26.00
C ASP A 34 6.73 -55.87 -25.81
N ARG A 35 5.73 -56.76 -25.63
CA ARG A 35 4.31 -56.39 -25.57
C ARG A 35 3.77 -56.10 -24.16
N GLN A 36 4.37 -56.72 -23.14
CA GLN A 36 3.90 -56.59 -21.75
C GLN A 36 5.03 -56.67 -20.74
N SER A 37 4.82 -56.05 -19.57
CA SER A 37 5.76 -56.07 -18.46
C SER A 37 5.55 -57.29 -17.56
N PHE A 38 6.63 -57.80 -16.99
CA PHE A 38 6.63 -58.89 -16.03
C PHE A 38 7.39 -58.48 -14.78
N ASP A 39 6.94 -58.96 -13.60
CA ASP A 39 7.64 -58.72 -12.32
C ASP A 39 8.95 -59.46 -12.25
N LEU A 40 9.09 -60.59 -12.99
CA LEU A 40 10.30 -61.42 -13.06
C LEU A 40 10.28 -62.31 -14.30
N VAL A 41 11.46 -62.56 -14.83
CA VAL A 41 11.69 -63.62 -15.83
C VAL A 41 12.47 -64.77 -15.20
N LEU A 42 11.88 -65.99 -15.23
CA LEU A 42 12.62 -67.22 -14.97
C LEU A 42 13.02 -67.79 -16.30
N LEU A 43 14.33 -67.86 -16.57
CA LEU A 43 14.92 -68.19 -17.85
C LEU A 43 15.72 -69.51 -17.79
N ASP A 44 15.32 -70.44 -18.54
CA ASP A 44 16.07 -71.71 -18.73
C ASP A 44 17.25 -71.48 -19.67
N LEU A 45 18.49 -71.85 -19.24
CA LEU A 45 19.70 -71.76 -20.05
C LEU A 45 19.81 -72.91 -21.08
N SER A 46 19.03 -73.98 -20.91
CA SER A 46 19.07 -75.20 -21.75
C SER A 46 17.95 -75.16 -22.80
N LEU A 47 17.48 -74.02 -23.25
CA LEU A 47 16.46 -73.89 -24.30
C LEU A 47 16.96 -74.42 -25.64
N PRO A 48 16.16 -75.22 -26.42
CA PRO A 48 16.55 -75.67 -27.72
C PRO A 48 16.92 -74.52 -28.65
N GLY A 49 18.12 -74.63 -29.28
CA GLY A 49 18.61 -73.61 -30.21
C GLY A 49 19.19 -72.38 -29.62
N SER A 50 19.37 -72.33 -28.27
CA SER A 50 19.97 -71.18 -27.54
C SER A 50 21.37 -71.57 -27.02
N GLN A 51 22.23 -70.58 -26.87
CA GLN A 51 23.57 -70.72 -26.30
C GLN A 51 23.66 -69.94 -24.97
N GLY A 52 23.14 -70.53 -23.89
CA GLY A 52 23.24 -70.09 -22.49
C GLY A 52 23.44 -68.61 -22.23
N LEU A 53 24.65 -68.11 -22.35
CA LEU A 53 24.99 -66.72 -22.12
C LEU A 53 24.31 -65.75 -23.14
N GLU A 54 24.25 -66.12 -24.39
CA GLU A 54 23.66 -65.32 -25.46
C GLU A 54 22.15 -65.19 -25.25
N THR A 55 21.48 -66.24 -24.83
CA THR A 55 20.06 -66.22 -24.42
C THR A 55 19.78 -65.24 -23.31
N PHE A 56 20.60 -65.23 -22.25
CA PHE A 56 20.49 -64.26 -21.17
C PHE A 56 20.64 -62.84 -21.69
N LEU A 57 21.63 -62.56 -22.53
CA LEU A 57 21.87 -61.25 -23.09
C LEU A 57 20.71 -60.73 -23.94
N GLN A 58 20.08 -61.56 -24.70
CA GLN A 58 18.90 -61.23 -25.53
C GLN A 58 17.71 -60.91 -24.65
N VAL A 59 17.41 -61.71 -23.62
CA VAL A 59 16.33 -61.46 -22.67
C VAL A 59 16.60 -60.16 -21.84
N ARG A 60 17.84 -59.94 -21.40
CA ARG A 60 18.26 -58.75 -20.69
C ARG A 60 18.11 -57.50 -21.54
N SER A 61 18.43 -57.59 -22.84
CA SER A 61 18.25 -56.46 -23.77
C SER A 61 16.78 -56.12 -24.01
N ALA A 62 15.93 -57.19 -24.13
CA ALA A 62 14.48 -57.01 -24.33
C ALA A 62 13.75 -56.49 -23.07
N ALA A 63 14.24 -56.87 -21.88
CA ALA A 63 13.61 -56.46 -20.62
C ALA A 63 14.66 -55.93 -19.60
N PRO A 64 15.27 -54.78 -19.84
CA PRO A 64 16.38 -54.26 -19.03
C PRO A 64 15.98 -53.94 -17.59
N GLN A 65 14.71 -53.67 -17.32
CA GLN A 65 14.16 -53.32 -16.01
C GLN A 65 13.50 -54.52 -15.29
N THR A 66 13.54 -55.73 -15.88
CA THR A 66 12.91 -56.90 -15.25
C THR A 66 13.98 -57.78 -14.62
N PRO A 67 13.85 -58.22 -13.38
CA PRO A 67 14.79 -59.15 -12.75
C PRO A 67 14.74 -60.50 -13.46
N ILE A 68 15.92 -61.06 -13.73
CA ILE A 68 16.07 -62.37 -14.40
C ILE A 68 16.69 -63.35 -13.41
N VAL A 69 16.00 -64.45 -13.16
CA VAL A 69 16.51 -65.60 -12.42
C VAL A 69 16.72 -66.73 -13.44
N LEU A 70 17.83 -67.45 -13.35
CA LEU A 70 18.19 -68.50 -14.31
C LEU A 70 17.90 -69.89 -13.77
N LEU A 71 17.44 -70.76 -14.66
CA LEU A 71 17.42 -72.19 -14.45
C LEU A 71 18.62 -72.81 -15.21
N ALA A 72 19.41 -73.55 -14.51
CA ALA A 72 20.61 -74.15 -15.07
C ALA A 72 20.72 -75.64 -14.71
N ASP A 73 21.25 -76.43 -15.64
CA ASP A 73 21.71 -77.77 -15.34
C ASP A 73 23.13 -77.75 -14.74
N LEU A 74 23.58 -78.83 -14.14
CA LEU A 74 24.91 -78.93 -13.51
C LEU A 74 26.04 -78.60 -14.49
N ALA A 75 25.86 -78.92 -15.76
CA ALA A 75 26.79 -78.59 -16.83
C ALA A 75 26.88 -77.09 -17.15
N ASP A 76 25.84 -76.34 -16.88
CA ASP A 76 25.71 -74.91 -17.17
C ASP A 76 25.98 -73.99 -15.96
N GLU A 77 26.33 -74.54 -14.79
CA GLU A 77 26.56 -73.82 -13.55
C GLU A 77 27.62 -72.68 -13.69
N ALA A 78 28.71 -72.99 -14.41
CA ALA A 78 29.75 -71.99 -14.69
C ALA A 78 29.23 -70.79 -15.51
N THR A 79 28.32 -71.06 -16.46
CA THR A 79 27.65 -70.05 -17.28
C THR A 79 26.67 -69.25 -16.46
N ALA A 80 25.86 -69.91 -15.63
CA ALA A 80 24.93 -69.25 -14.70
C ALA A 80 25.66 -68.30 -13.69
N ALA A 81 26.79 -68.78 -13.14
CA ALA A 81 27.64 -67.96 -12.27
C ALA A 81 28.26 -66.74 -12.98
N LYS A 82 28.56 -66.83 -14.28
CA LYS A 82 29.04 -65.72 -15.11
C LYS A 82 27.93 -64.67 -15.34
N THR A 83 26.69 -65.09 -15.58
CA THR A 83 25.56 -64.21 -15.83
C THR A 83 25.17 -63.41 -14.60
N LEU A 84 25.41 -63.90 -13.36
CA LEU A 84 25.25 -63.10 -12.14
C LEU A 84 26.10 -61.80 -12.15
N ARG A 85 27.37 -61.92 -12.61
CA ARG A 85 28.25 -60.73 -12.77
C ARG A 85 27.78 -59.79 -13.88
N MET A 86 26.94 -60.31 -14.77
CA MET A 86 26.37 -59.54 -15.90
C MET A 86 24.95 -59.00 -15.60
N GLY A 87 24.44 -59.15 -14.36
CA GLY A 87 23.21 -58.57 -13.91
C GLY A 87 22.01 -59.53 -13.82
N ALA A 88 22.20 -60.85 -13.87
CA ALA A 88 21.16 -61.79 -13.42
C ALA A 88 20.99 -61.65 -11.90
N GLN A 89 19.76 -61.80 -11.41
CA GLN A 89 19.47 -61.61 -9.98
C GLN A 89 19.85 -62.81 -9.14
N ASP A 90 19.64 -64.01 -9.68
CA ASP A 90 20.00 -65.28 -9.05
C ASP A 90 19.98 -66.45 -10.10
N TYR A 91 20.40 -67.65 -9.70
CA TYR A 91 20.20 -68.88 -10.49
C TYR A 91 19.83 -70.06 -9.60
N VAL A 92 19.17 -71.03 -10.17
CA VAL A 92 18.78 -72.31 -9.51
C VAL A 92 19.20 -73.47 -10.36
N LEU A 93 19.85 -74.46 -9.72
CA LEU A 93 20.16 -75.70 -10.38
C LEU A 93 18.92 -76.62 -10.43
N ARG A 94 18.60 -77.22 -11.56
CA ARG A 94 17.45 -78.11 -11.73
C ARG A 94 17.49 -79.30 -10.77
N SER A 95 18.67 -79.79 -10.44
CA SER A 95 18.88 -80.92 -9.50
C SER A 95 18.49 -80.56 -8.05
N GLN A 96 18.41 -79.27 -7.73
CA GLN A 96 18.07 -78.76 -6.40
C GLN A 96 16.65 -78.15 -6.31
N LEU A 97 15.90 -78.22 -7.38
CA LEU A 97 14.63 -77.58 -7.54
C LEU A 97 13.56 -78.16 -6.60
N SER A 98 12.98 -77.32 -5.78
CA SER A 98 11.78 -77.61 -4.99
C SER A 98 10.88 -76.38 -4.94
N GLY A 99 9.56 -76.54 -4.79
CA GLY A 99 8.60 -75.44 -4.79
C GLY A 99 8.94 -74.33 -3.75
N PRO A 100 9.21 -74.68 -2.47
CA PRO A 100 9.59 -73.68 -1.48
C PRO A 100 10.91 -72.97 -1.78
N LEU A 101 11.91 -73.63 -2.32
CA LEU A 101 13.20 -73.04 -2.69
C LEU A 101 13.03 -72.07 -3.86
N LEU A 102 12.33 -72.50 -4.93
CA LEU A 102 12.08 -71.63 -6.08
C LEU A 102 11.28 -70.37 -5.67
N THR A 103 10.17 -70.52 -4.94
CA THR A 103 9.37 -69.41 -4.40
C THR A 103 10.23 -68.44 -3.63
N GLY A 104 11.08 -68.93 -2.72
CA GLY A 104 11.96 -68.08 -1.91
C GLY A 104 12.99 -67.29 -2.72
N ILE A 105 13.57 -67.91 -3.78
CA ILE A 105 14.54 -67.24 -4.67
C ILE A 105 13.85 -66.18 -5.52
N LEU A 106 12.66 -66.48 -6.06
CA LEU A 106 11.91 -65.53 -6.89
C LEU A 106 11.48 -64.30 -6.08
N HIS A 107 10.94 -64.48 -4.88
CA HIS A 107 10.61 -63.35 -4.00
C HIS A 107 11.85 -62.49 -3.65
N LYS A 108 12.95 -63.12 -3.25
CA LYS A 108 14.19 -62.39 -2.95
C LYS A 108 14.72 -61.63 -4.17
N ALA A 109 14.61 -62.20 -5.38
CA ALA A 109 15.03 -61.51 -6.60
C ALA A 109 14.17 -60.28 -6.90
N ILE A 110 12.85 -60.37 -6.73
CA ILE A 110 11.91 -59.24 -6.89
C ILE A 110 12.20 -58.18 -5.86
N ASP A 111 12.28 -58.55 -4.57
CA ASP A 111 12.51 -57.57 -3.48
C ASP A 111 13.85 -56.86 -3.60
N ARG A 112 14.93 -57.60 -3.94
CA ARG A 112 16.24 -57.03 -4.20
C ARG A 112 16.22 -56.04 -5.37
N HIS A 113 15.55 -56.40 -6.43
CA HIS A 113 15.42 -55.55 -7.61
C HIS A 113 14.60 -54.28 -7.33
N ARG A 114 13.45 -54.40 -6.62
CA ARG A 114 12.63 -53.28 -6.18
C ARG A 114 13.43 -52.34 -5.27
N GLY A 115 14.20 -52.87 -4.32
CA GLY A 115 15.08 -52.09 -3.48
C GLY A 115 16.15 -51.30 -4.26
N GLN A 116 16.79 -51.94 -5.24
CA GLN A 116 17.79 -51.28 -6.10
C GLN A 116 17.18 -50.17 -6.95
N LEU A 117 15.97 -50.38 -7.52
CA LEU A 117 15.25 -49.34 -8.25
C LEU A 117 14.84 -48.19 -7.36
N ALA A 118 14.31 -48.44 -6.15
CA ALA A 118 13.92 -47.41 -5.19
C ALA A 118 15.11 -46.52 -4.81
N HIS A 119 16.25 -47.12 -4.43
CA HIS A 119 17.46 -46.35 -4.08
C HIS A 119 18.01 -45.54 -5.25
N GLY A 120 17.98 -46.12 -6.47
CA GLY A 120 18.38 -45.40 -7.68
C GLY A 120 17.49 -44.21 -7.98
N TYR A 121 16.17 -44.37 -7.78
CA TYR A 121 15.19 -43.33 -8.01
C TYR A 121 15.29 -42.21 -6.96
N GLU A 122 15.45 -42.54 -5.69
CA GLU A 122 15.71 -41.56 -4.61
C GLU A 122 16.97 -40.74 -4.87
N GLY A 123 18.06 -41.40 -5.27
CA GLY A 123 19.30 -40.73 -5.67
C GLY A 123 19.10 -39.78 -6.86
N PHE A 124 18.35 -40.23 -7.87
CA PHE A 124 18.00 -39.38 -9.02
C PHE A 124 17.16 -38.15 -8.63
N LEU A 125 16.16 -38.30 -7.76
CA LEU A 125 15.34 -37.20 -7.28
C LEU A 125 16.19 -36.19 -6.50
N LEU A 126 17.02 -36.65 -5.58
CA LEU A 126 17.93 -35.78 -4.80
C LEU A 126 18.89 -35.03 -5.74
N GLN A 127 19.48 -35.72 -6.69
CA GLN A 127 20.40 -35.09 -7.66
C GLN A 127 19.66 -34.05 -8.51
N THR A 128 18.45 -34.35 -8.97
CA THR A 128 17.62 -33.42 -9.75
C THR A 128 17.30 -32.17 -8.93
N LEU A 129 16.98 -32.31 -7.65
CA LEU A 129 16.74 -31.21 -6.73
C LEU A 129 18.01 -30.36 -6.55
N MET A 130 19.15 -31.01 -6.26
CA MET A 130 20.43 -30.33 -6.04
C MET A 130 20.96 -29.60 -7.29
N ASP A 131 20.62 -30.06 -8.46
CA ASP A 131 21.05 -29.46 -9.72
C ASP A 131 20.18 -28.28 -10.17
N ASN A 132 18.90 -28.24 -9.78
CA ASN A 132 17.95 -27.29 -10.35
C ASN A 132 17.42 -26.24 -9.35
N ILE A 133 17.50 -26.47 -8.04
CA ILE A 133 17.00 -25.52 -7.06
C ILE A 133 17.89 -24.25 -7.02
N PRO A 134 17.33 -23.03 -7.11
CA PRO A 134 18.10 -21.79 -7.10
C PRO A 134 18.44 -21.33 -5.66
N HIS A 135 18.87 -22.26 -4.81
CA HIS A 135 19.26 -22.02 -3.43
C HIS A 135 20.57 -22.71 -3.12
N SER A 136 21.33 -22.11 -2.20
CA SER A 136 22.52 -22.74 -1.63
C SER A 136 22.09 -23.85 -0.68
N ILE A 137 22.22 -25.11 -1.08
CA ILE A 137 21.99 -26.28 -0.23
C ILE A 137 23.33 -26.95 0.00
N TYR A 138 23.58 -27.35 1.24
CA TYR A 138 24.79 -28.06 1.61
C TYR A 138 24.54 -29.08 2.71
N PHE A 139 25.37 -30.12 2.70
CA PHE A 139 25.49 -31.12 3.75
C PHE A 139 26.94 -31.16 4.21
N LYS A 140 27.16 -31.19 5.53
CA LYS A 140 28.49 -31.17 6.14
C LYS A 140 28.66 -32.28 7.19
N ASP A 141 29.90 -32.74 7.36
CA ASP A 141 30.27 -33.73 8.37
C ASP A 141 30.42 -33.09 9.77
N LEU A 142 30.74 -33.92 10.77
CA LEU A 142 31.01 -33.47 12.16
C LEU A 142 32.21 -32.51 12.30
N ARG A 143 33.02 -32.36 11.28
CA ARG A 143 34.12 -31.40 11.20
C ARG A 143 33.77 -30.16 10.36
N SER A 144 32.49 -29.95 10.09
CA SER A 144 31.98 -28.85 9.28
C SER A 144 32.57 -28.81 7.86
N ARG A 145 32.91 -29.98 7.29
CA ARG A 145 33.38 -30.10 5.89
C ARG A 145 32.24 -30.53 4.98
N PHE A 146 32.17 -29.94 3.83
CA PHE A 146 31.14 -30.25 2.82
C PHE A 146 31.20 -31.74 2.39
N LEU A 147 30.06 -32.39 2.50
CA LEU A 147 29.79 -33.72 1.96
C LEU A 147 29.14 -33.61 0.58
N MET A 148 28.25 -32.63 0.44
CA MET A 148 27.50 -32.35 -0.78
C MET A 148 27.08 -30.89 -0.82
N ILE A 149 27.08 -30.30 -2.02
CA ILE A 149 26.53 -28.95 -2.24
C ILE A 149 25.65 -28.92 -3.48
N SER A 150 24.68 -27.98 -3.54
CA SER A 150 23.87 -27.73 -4.72
C SER A 150 24.72 -27.13 -5.86
N ARG A 151 24.25 -27.33 -7.08
CA ARG A 151 24.87 -26.72 -8.28
C ARG A 151 24.83 -25.18 -8.20
N TYR A 152 23.80 -24.61 -7.57
CA TYR A 152 23.69 -23.19 -7.34
C TYR A 152 24.84 -22.69 -6.44
N LEU A 153 25.10 -23.35 -5.32
CA LEU A 153 26.21 -23.00 -4.41
C LEU A 153 27.57 -23.18 -5.09
N ALA A 154 27.74 -24.26 -5.86
CA ALA A 154 28.97 -24.45 -6.62
C ALA A 154 29.24 -23.28 -7.59
N LYS A 155 28.21 -22.83 -8.33
CA LYS A 155 28.33 -21.65 -9.20
C LYS A 155 28.68 -20.38 -8.42
N LYS A 156 28.07 -20.19 -7.26
CA LYS A 156 28.32 -19.04 -6.39
C LYS A 156 29.79 -18.99 -5.91
N HIS A 157 30.42 -20.14 -5.71
CA HIS A 157 31.84 -20.29 -5.38
C HIS A 157 32.75 -20.38 -6.62
N ASN A 158 32.24 -20.13 -7.83
CA ASN A 158 32.98 -20.25 -9.10
C ASN A 158 33.59 -21.64 -9.34
N LEU A 159 32.93 -22.70 -8.86
CA LEU A 159 33.35 -24.08 -9.06
C LEU A 159 32.77 -24.65 -10.35
N THR A 160 33.55 -25.44 -11.03
CA THR A 160 33.13 -26.16 -12.27
C THR A 160 32.35 -27.43 -11.98
N SER A 161 32.51 -27.98 -10.77
CA SER A 161 31.84 -29.18 -10.30
C SER A 161 31.55 -29.10 -8.80
N THR A 162 30.42 -29.66 -8.36
CA THR A 162 30.06 -29.77 -6.94
C THR A 162 31.07 -30.60 -6.13
N GLN A 163 31.73 -31.55 -6.79
CA GLN A 163 32.76 -32.44 -6.19
C GLN A 163 33.98 -31.66 -5.67
N GLN A 164 34.28 -30.50 -6.25
CA GLN A 164 35.42 -29.68 -5.82
C GLN A 164 35.24 -29.10 -4.40
N ALA A 165 34.02 -29.04 -3.91
CA ALA A 165 33.72 -28.56 -2.55
C ALA A 165 33.84 -29.68 -1.50
N VAL A 166 33.79 -30.94 -1.87
CA VAL A 166 33.80 -32.08 -0.94
C VAL A 166 35.09 -32.05 -0.10
N GLY A 167 34.96 -32.15 1.21
CA GLY A 167 36.05 -32.10 2.18
C GLY A 167 36.57 -30.70 2.51
N LYS A 168 36.14 -29.67 1.83
CA LYS A 168 36.43 -28.27 2.13
C LYS A 168 35.46 -27.71 3.19
N SER A 169 35.73 -26.52 3.72
CA SER A 169 34.93 -25.83 4.74
C SER A 169 34.55 -24.42 4.26
N ASP A 170 33.76 -23.69 5.05
CA ASP A 170 33.40 -22.29 4.73
C ASP A 170 34.62 -21.38 4.69
N ALA A 171 35.66 -21.70 5.44
CA ALA A 171 36.92 -20.93 5.45
C ALA A 171 37.66 -20.93 4.10
N ASP A 172 37.34 -21.89 3.22
CA ASP A 172 37.90 -21.97 1.87
C ASP A 172 37.19 -21.02 0.87
N TYR A 173 36.00 -20.49 1.22
CA TYR A 173 35.13 -19.78 0.29
C TYR A 173 34.67 -18.40 0.75
N PHE A 174 34.52 -18.20 2.06
CA PHE A 174 34.02 -16.96 2.64
C PHE A 174 35.11 -16.18 3.37
N SER A 175 34.81 -14.95 3.75
CA SER A 175 35.66 -14.16 4.63
C SER A 175 35.81 -14.84 6.00
N ARG A 176 36.95 -14.64 6.65
CA ARG A 176 37.24 -15.25 7.95
C ARG A 176 36.15 -15.01 9.01
N PRO A 177 35.63 -13.79 9.21
CA PRO A 177 34.58 -13.56 10.21
C PRO A 177 33.30 -14.37 9.91
N HIS A 178 32.89 -14.47 8.65
CA HIS A 178 31.71 -15.24 8.27
C HIS A 178 31.93 -16.75 8.47
N ALA A 179 33.09 -17.27 8.10
CA ALA A 179 33.41 -18.67 8.28
C ALA A 179 33.50 -19.08 9.77
N GLU A 180 34.06 -18.23 10.62
CA GLU A 180 34.11 -18.45 12.06
C GLU A 180 32.70 -18.46 12.69
N GLN A 181 31.81 -17.57 12.28
CA GLN A 181 30.41 -17.55 12.73
C GLN A 181 29.65 -18.80 12.26
N ALA A 182 29.79 -19.18 10.99
CA ALA A 182 29.14 -20.37 10.42
C ALA A 182 29.58 -21.64 11.17
N LEU A 183 30.89 -21.76 11.47
CA LEU A 183 31.43 -22.88 12.26
C LEU A 183 30.85 -22.91 13.67
N ALA A 184 30.78 -21.76 14.37
CA ALA A 184 30.20 -21.66 15.69
C ALA A 184 28.73 -22.09 15.73
N ASP A 185 27.94 -21.68 14.75
CA ASP A 185 26.55 -22.07 14.59
C ASP A 185 26.39 -23.59 14.37
N GLU A 186 27.20 -24.17 13.49
CA GLU A 186 27.18 -25.60 13.20
C GLU A 186 27.60 -26.43 14.44
N GLN A 187 28.64 -26.01 15.16
CA GLN A 187 29.05 -26.65 16.42
C GLN A 187 27.96 -26.57 17.49
N LYS A 188 27.25 -25.43 17.59
CA LYS A 188 26.09 -25.28 18.46
C LYS A 188 25.00 -26.27 18.12
N ILE A 189 24.61 -26.36 16.82
CA ILE A 189 23.61 -27.31 16.34
C ILE A 189 24.02 -28.74 16.64
N MET A 190 25.25 -29.12 16.35
CA MET A 190 25.74 -30.48 16.59
C MET A 190 25.74 -30.84 18.09
N ARG A 191 26.00 -29.89 18.96
CA ARG A 191 26.03 -30.10 20.43
C ARG A 191 24.62 -30.14 21.05
N THR A 192 23.72 -29.28 20.61
CA THR A 192 22.40 -29.08 21.22
C THR A 192 21.27 -29.85 20.51
N GLY A 193 21.49 -30.19 19.25
CA GLY A 193 20.45 -30.74 18.39
C GLY A 193 19.36 -29.74 18.00
N CYS A 194 19.49 -28.45 18.38
CA CYS A 194 18.52 -27.40 18.08
C CYS A 194 18.84 -26.77 16.71
N PRO A 195 17.85 -26.66 15.80
CA PRO A 195 18.04 -25.98 14.51
C PRO A 195 18.21 -24.46 14.68
N ILE A 196 18.74 -23.81 13.67
CA ILE A 196 18.65 -22.37 13.42
C ILE A 196 17.75 -22.20 12.21
N GLU A 197 16.63 -21.50 12.40
CA GLU A 197 15.62 -21.32 11.35
C GLU A 197 15.47 -19.85 11.01
N ASP A 198 15.26 -19.56 9.72
CA ASP A 198 14.95 -18.23 9.17
C ASP A 198 15.91 -17.10 9.64
N LEU A 199 17.19 -17.43 9.80
CA LEU A 199 18.21 -16.45 10.13
C LEU A 199 18.55 -15.61 8.90
N GLU A 200 18.28 -14.31 8.98
CA GLU A 200 18.79 -13.35 8.00
C GLU A 200 20.23 -12.99 8.35
N GLU A 201 21.15 -13.39 7.50
CA GLU A 201 22.58 -13.11 7.71
C GLU A 201 23.22 -12.47 6.46
N MET A 202 24.27 -11.72 6.68
CA MET A 202 25.06 -11.10 5.62
C MET A 202 26.30 -11.95 5.35
N GLU A 203 26.36 -12.53 4.16
CA GLU A 203 27.57 -13.19 3.67
C GLU A 203 28.55 -12.15 3.16
N THR A 204 29.79 -12.22 3.63
CA THR A 204 30.87 -11.39 3.12
C THR A 204 31.86 -12.23 2.35
N TRP A 205 32.05 -11.89 1.10
CA TRP A 205 32.90 -12.60 0.16
C TRP A 205 34.36 -12.12 0.24
N PRO A 206 35.33 -12.90 -0.24
CA PRO A 206 36.75 -12.53 -0.20
C PRO A 206 37.08 -11.24 -0.97
N ASP A 207 36.30 -10.89 -1.98
CA ASP A 207 36.43 -9.64 -2.76
C ASP A 207 35.84 -8.41 -2.07
N GLY A 208 35.30 -8.58 -0.85
CA GLY A 208 34.64 -7.52 -0.07
C GLY A 208 33.18 -7.28 -0.43
N SER A 209 32.65 -7.95 -1.44
CA SER A 209 31.20 -7.87 -1.75
C SER A 209 30.37 -8.54 -0.67
N THR A 210 29.10 -8.12 -0.57
CA THR A 210 28.16 -8.65 0.43
C THR A 210 26.88 -9.10 -0.24
N THR A 211 26.32 -10.21 0.26
CA THR A 211 25.00 -10.69 -0.09
C THR A 211 24.20 -10.97 1.17
N TRP A 212 22.89 -10.82 1.11
CA TRP A 212 21.99 -11.18 2.20
C TRP A 212 21.34 -12.52 1.90
N VAL A 213 21.36 -13.39 2.87
CA VAL A 213 20.73 -14.71 2.76
C VAL A 213 19.78 -14.95 3.92
N LEU A 214 18.71 -15.68 3.64
CA LEU A 214 17.83 -16.28 4.64
C LEU A 214 18.27 -17.74 4.78
N THR A 215 18.83 -18.09 5.93
CA THR A 215 19.48 -19.38 6.18
C THR A 215 18.72 -20.18 7.23
N THR A 216 18.49 -21.46 6.92
CA THR A 216 18.07 -22.48 7.88
C THR A 216 19.14 -23.55 7.96
N LYS A 217 19.63 -23.85 9.18
CA LYS A 217 20.67 -24.86 9.47
C LYS A 217 20.10 -25.89 10.43
N LEU A 218 20.17 -27.16 10.07
CA LEU A 218 19.58 -28.27 10.82
C LEU A 218 20.64 -29.36 11.12
N PRO A 219 20.44 -30.15 12.19
CA PRO A 219 21.27 -31.30 12.45
C PRO A 219 21.00 -32.42 11.42
N LEU A 220 22.04 -32.94 10.80
CA LEU A 220 21.97 -34.14 9.94
C LEU A 220 22.04 -35.37 10.85
N ARG A 221 21.01 -36.22 10.78
CA ARG A 221 20.91 -37.44 11.58
C ARG A 221 20.99 -38.69 10.71
N ASN A 222 21.64 -39.74 11.23
CA ASN A 222 21.63 -41.07 10.63
C ASN A 222 20.31 -41.82 10.94
N LEU A 223 20.16 -43.04 10.45
CA LEU A 223 18.98 -43.87 10.66
C LEU A 223 18.73 -44.22 12.14
N GLU A 224 19.77 -44.22 12.98
CA GLU A 224 19.69 -44.46 14.41
C GLU A 224 19.36 -43.15 15.19
N GLY A 225 19.15 -42.01 14.49
CA GLY A 225 18.84 -40.71 15.12
C GLY A 225 20.05 -39.95 15.65
N GLN A 226 21.26 -40.46 15.50
CA GLN A 226 22.49 -39.80 15.97
C GLN A 226 22.89 -38.67 15.02
N ILE A 227 23.38 -37.55 15.57
CA ILE A 227 23.86 -36.44 14.75
C ILE A 227 25.18 -36.80 14.09
N VAL A 228 25.24 -36.79 12.79
CA VAL A 228 26.42 -37.12 11.97
C VAL A 228 26.95 -35.90 11.21
N GLY A 229 26.34 -34.74 11.40
CA GLY A 229 26.74 -33.49 10.76
C GLY A 229 25.66 -32.44 10.81
N THR A 230 25.67 -31.53 9.84
CA THR A 230 24.66 -30.51 9.64
C THR A 230 24.27 -30.44 8.16
N PHE A 231 23.08 -29.93 7.89
CA PHE A 231 22.71 -29.50 6.55
C PHE A 231 21.98 -28.17 6.61
N GLY A 232 22.05 -27.42 5.55
CA GLY A 232 21.40 -26.13 5.51
C GLY A 232 20.96 -25.73 4.12
N ILE A 233 20.05 -24.77 4.11
CA ILE A 233 19.56 -24.09 2.93
C ILE A 233 19.66 -22.59 3.15
N SER A 234 20.29 -21.88 2.20
CA SER A 234 20.37 -20.42 2.20
C SER A 234 19.78 -19.88 0.90
N ARG A 235 18.79 -19.02 1.05
CA ARG A 235 18.14 -18.31 -0.04
C ARG A 235 18.69 -16.90 -0.15
N ASP A 236 19.10 -16.48 -1.33
CA ASP A 236 19.53 -15.11 -1.58
C ASP A 236 18.31 -14.15 -1.48
N ILE A 237 18.40 -13.21 -0.55
CA ILE A 237 17.41 -12.17 -0.29
C ILE A 237 17.97 -10.76 -0.49
N THR A 238 19.12 -10.64 -1.14
CA THR A 238 19.84 -9.36 -1.34
C THR A 238 18.95 -8.32 -2.01
N LYS A 239 18.27 -8.71 -3.08
CA LYS A 239 17.34 -7.80 -3.79
C LYS A 239 16.20 -7.32 -2.88
N ARG A 240 15.65 -8.23 -2.05
CA ARG A 240 14.60 -7.89 -1.09
C ARG A 240 15.13 -6.90 -0.05
N LYS A 241 16.27 -7.18 0.55
CA LYS A 241 16.89 -6.31 1.57
C LYS A 241 17.23 -4.92 1.04
N LEU A 242 17.80 -4.83 -0.16
CA LEU A 242 18.10 -3.54 -0.78
C LEU A 242 16.82 -2.73 -1.06
N ALA A 243 15.74 -3.40 -1.51
CA ALA A 243 14.45 -2.75 -1.71
C ALA A 243 13.81 -2.27 -0.39
N GLU A 244 13.87 -3.10 0.67
CA GLU A 244 13.40 -2.74 2.01
C GLU A 244 14.15 -1.51 2.57
N MET A 245 15.48 -1.51 2.45
CA MET A 245 16.32 -0.38 2.88
C MET A 245 16.03 0.90 2.10
N ALA A 246 15.88 0.78 0.77
CA ALA A 246 15.56 1.93 -0.08
C ALA A 246 14.16 2.49 0.23
N LEU A 247 13.19 1.61 0.50
CA LEU A 247 11.84 2.01 0.91
C LEU A 247 11.85 2.72 2.26
N ALA A 248 12.54 2.17 3.26
CA ALA A 248 12.66 2.77 4.59
C ALA A 248 13.28 4.17 4.52
N GLU A 249 14.36 4.34 3.75
CA GLU A 249 14.99 5.65 3.56
C GLU A 249 14.04 6.64 2.86
N ARG A 250 13.31 6.18 1.84
CA ARG A 250 12.35 7.02 1.13
C ARG A 250 11.17 7.44 2.01
N THR A 251 10.67 6.54 2.84
CA THR A 251 9.63 6.85 3.83
C THR A 251 10.12 7.91 4.81
N ARG A 252 11.32 7.76 5.36
CA ARG A 252 11.91 8.74 6.27
C ARG A 252 12.08 10.13 5.63
N GLN A 253 12.47 10.18 4.35
CA GLN A 253 12.59 11.44 3.62
C GLN A 253 11.23 12.10 3.39
N LEU A 254 10.19 11.31 3.09
CA LEU A 254 8.82 11.80 2.94
C LEU A 254 8.27 12.33 4.25
N GLU A 255 8.44 11.61 5.35
CA GLU A 255 8.02 12.05 6.69
C GLU A 255 8.66 13.40 7.07
N LYS A 256 9.98 13.54 6.83
CA LYS A 256 10.67 14.80 7.09
C LYS A 256 10.15 15.96 6.24
N LYS A 257 9.86 15.70 4.95
CA LYS A 257 9.29 16.72 4.06
C LYS A 257 7.87 17.10 4.47
N ASN A 258 7.04 16.12 4.83
CA ASN A 258 5.67 16.38 5.30
C ASN A 258 5.69 17.24 6.56
N GLN A 259 6.54 16.90 7.53
CA GLN A 259 6.68 17.69 8.76
C GLN A 259 7.09 19.16 8.45
N GLN A 260 8.04 19.35 7.52
CA GLN A 260 8.43 20.69 7.10
C GLN A 260 7.25 21.46 6.46
N ILE A 261 6.49 20.80 5.57
CA ILE A 261 5.31 21.40 4.94
C ILE A 261 4.26 21.77 5.99
N GLU A 262 4.00 20.91 6.98
CA GLU A 262 3.06 21.18 8.06
C GLU A 262 3.48 22.42 8.89
N GLU A 263 4.78 22.55 9.20
CA GLU A 263 5.31 23.71 9.91
C GLU A 263 5.15 25.02 9.08
N GLU A 264 5.47 24.97 7.77
CA GLU A 264 5.28 26.09 6.85
C GLU A 264 3.81 26.50 6.73
N MET A 265 2.92 25.52 6.63
CA MET A 265 1.47 25.73 6.57
C MET A 265 0.93 26.35 7.86
N LYS A 266 1.41 25.90 9.02
CA LYS A 266 1.03 26.47 10.32
C LYS A 266 1.43 27.95 10.40
N MET A 267 2.63 28.29 9.95
CA MET A 267 3.10 29.66 9.90
C MET A 267 2.23 30.52 8.95
N ALA A 268 1.87 30.00 7.78
CA ALA A 268 0.97 30.69 6.85
C ALA A 268 -0.40 30.97 7.48
N ARG A 269 -0.95 29.99 8.22
CA ARG A 269 -2.19 30.19 8.99
C ARG A 269 -2.08 31.29 10.04
N GLU A 270 -0.99 31.31 10.81
CA GLU A 270 -0.77 32.33 11.83
C GLU A 270 -0.71 33.74 11.21
N LEU A 271 -0.04 33.88 10.07
CA LEU A 271 -0.01 35.14 9.32
C LEU A 271 -1.40 35.52 8.80
N GLN A 272 -2.16 34.59 8.26
CA GLN A 272 -3.53 34.85 7.77
C GLN A 272 -4.46 35.29 8.90
N LEU A 273 -4.42 34.62 10.05
CA LEU A 273 -5.21 35.03 11.22
C LEU A 273 -4.82 36.41 11.73
N ALA A 274 -3.54 36.79 11.63
CA ALA A 274 -3.08 38.14 11.99
C ALA A 274 -3.56 39.24 11.03
N MET A 275 -3.95 38.85 9.79
CA MET A 275 -4.52 39.78 8.82
C MET A 275 -5.98 40.14 9.10
N LEU A 276 -6.71 39.32 9.85
CA LEU A 276 -8.08 39.61 10.24
C LEU A 276 -8.14 40.71 11.30
N PRO A 277 -9.25 41.50 11.37
CA PRO A 277 -9.42 42.52 12.37
C PRO A 277 -9.31 41.97 13.79
N GLN A 278 -8.25 42.35 14.51
CA GLN A 278 -8.05 41.95 15.90
C GLN A 278 -8.87 42.82 16.87
N LYS A 279 -9.24 44.01 16.43
CA LYS A 279 -10.08 44.96 17.16
C LYS A 279 -10.98 45.67 16.16
N PHE A 280 -12.22 45.84 16.53
CA PHE A 280 -13.19 46.60 15.73
C PHE A 280 -13.14 48.10 16.08
N PRO A 281 -13.36 48.99 15.10
CA PRO A 281 -13.40 50.42 15.33
C PRO A 281 -14.63 50.82 16.15
N SER A 282 -14.50 51.85 16.97
CA SER A 282 -15.66 52.54 17.55
C SER A 282 -16.20 53.54 16.54
N VAL A 283 -17.51 53.73 16.55
CA VAL A 283 -18.21 54.73 15.72
C VAL A 283 -19.02 55.64 16.64
N PRO A 284 -18.70 56.92 16.78
CA PRO A 284 -17.48 57.61 16.29
C PRO A 284 -16.19 57.12 16.94
N PRO A 285 -15.00 57.26 16.27
CA PRO A 285 -13.71 56.72 16.74
C PRO A 285 -13.28 57.19 18.14
N HIS A 286 -13.68 58.36 18.57
CA HIS A 286 -13.33 58.93 19.86
C HIS A 286 -14.13 58.38 21.06
N ARG A 287 -15.15 57.54 20.79
CA ARG A 287 -15.95 56.90 21.83
C ARG A 287 -15.35 55.59 22.31
N PRO A 288 -15.55 55.23 23.59
CA PRO A 288 -15.13 53.92 24.06
C PRO A 288 -15.97 52.81 23.40
N PRO A 289 -15.44 51.59 23.24
CA PRO A 289 -16.11 50.48 22.51
C PRO A 289 -17.52 50.14 23.04
N HIS A 290 -17.79 50.33 24.32
CA HIS A 290 -19.10 50.05 24.92
C HIS A 290 -20.17 51.09 24.52
N ASP A 291 -19.79 52.29 24.11
CA ASP A 291 -20.67 53.38 23.67
C ASP A 291 -20.65 53.57 22.14
N SER A 292 -20.03 52.69 21.40
CA SER A 292 -20.03 52.70 19.93
C SER A 292 -21.46 52.58 19.37
N ALA A 293 -21.77 53.37 18.33
CA ALA A 293 -23.05 53.30 17.62
C ALA A 293 -23.22 52.00 16.83
N LEU A 294 -22.10 51.37 16.40
CA LEU A 294 -22.07 50.05 15.80
C LEU A 294 -21.29 49.08 16.68
N LYS A 295 -21.77 47.85 16.79
CA LYS A 295 -21.05 46.73 17.40
C LYS A 295 -20.83 45.63 16.41
N PHE A 296 -19.61 45.07 16.39
CA PHE A 296 -19.19 44.03 15.47
C PHE A 296 -18.94 42.72 16.21
N PHE A 297 -19.33 41.64 15.59
CA PHE A 297 -19.10 40.24 16.05
C PHE A 297 -18.65 39.44 14.87
N SER A 298 -17.67 38.55 15.04
CA SER A 298 -17.21 37.68 13.97
C SER A 298 -16.90 36.29 14.46
N PHE A 299 -17.10 35.35 13.57
CA PHE A 299 -16.60 33.96 13.65
C PHE A 299 -15.87 33.65 12.35
N PHE A 300 -14.67 33.14 12.50
CA PHE A 300 -13.84 32.71 11.38
C PHE A 300 -13.38 31.29 11.67
N LEU A 301 -13.82 30.32 10.87
CA LEU A 301 -13.65 28.88 11.08
C LEU A 301 -13.14 28.26 9.78
N PRO A 302 -11.81 28.23 9.56
CA PRO A 302 -11.24 27.62 8.37
C PRO A 302 -11.46 26.11 8.40
N SER A 303 -11.81 25.53 7.25
CA SER A 303 -11.98 24.09 7.03
C SER A 303 -10.62 23.37 6.91
N GLY A 304 -9.61 24.08 6.40
CA GLY A 304 -8.26 23.60 6.21
C GLY A 304 -7.22 24.28 7.11
N THR A 305 -5.96 24.14 6.74
CA THR A 305 -4.86 24.83 7.43
C THR A 305 -4.88 26.32 7.15
N VAL A 306 -5.18 26.72 5.92
CA VAL A 306 -5.39 28.10 5.46
C VAL A 306 -6.76 28.20 4.80
N SER A 307 -7.28 29.42 4.62
CA SER A 307 -8.64 29.69 4.19
C SER A 307 -8.69 30.58 2.95
N GLY A 308 -9.71 30.39 2.10
CA GLY A 308 -10.10 31.30 1.04
C GLY A 308 -10.90 32.51 1.54
N ASP A 309 -11.53 32.38 2.70
CA ASP A 309 -12.34 33.44 3.28
C ASP A 309 -11.51 34.57 3.87
N PHE A 310 -12.05 35.78 3.76
CA PHE A 310 -11.46 36.96 4.40
C PHE A 310 -12.56 38.00 4.67
N PHE A 311 -12.41 38.76 5.76
CA PHE A 311 -13.22 39.95 6.04
C PHE A 311 -12.38 41.06 6.64
N ASP A 312 -12.87 42.32 6.48
CA ASP A 312 -12.28 43.48 7.12
C ASP A 312 -13.33 44.51 7.48
N VAL A 313 -13.00 45.38 8.48
CA VAL A 313 -13.85 46.47 8.96
C VAL A 313 -13.04 47.75 8.98
N VAL A 314 -13.35 48.65 8.05
CA VAL A 314 -12.56 49.85 7.76
C VAL A 314 -13.31 51.11 8.19
N PRO A 315 -12.79 51.92 9.14
CA PRO A 315 -13.37 53.20 9.44
C PRO A 315 -13.19 54.17 8.27
N LEU A 316 -14.27 54.77 7.79
CA LEU A 316 -14.24 55.68 6.63
C LEU A 316 -14.41 57.15 7.05
N SER A 317 -15.19 57.41 8.12
CA SER A 317 -15.40 58.73 8.70
C SER A 317 -15.78 58.60 10.19
N ASP A 318 -16.09 59.71 10.83
CA ASP A 318 -16.59 59.69 12.20
C ASP A 318 -17.94 58.96 12.34
N THR A 319 -18.71 58.84 11.27
CA THR A 319 -20.07 58.27 11.28
C THR A 319 -20.23 57.03 10.40
N SER A 320 -19.23 56.73 9.57
CA SER A 320 -19.36 55.65 8.57
C SER A 320 -18.23 54.64 8.65
N VAL A 321 -18.59 53.37 8.44
CA VAL A 321 -17.69 52.23 8.45
C VAL A 321 -17.97 51.35 7.24
N GLY A 322 -16.91 50.94 6.54
CA GLY A 322 -16.93 49.91 5.51
C GLY A 322 -16.78 48.51 6.13
N VAL A 323 -17.56 47.56 5.68
CA VAL A 323 -17.42 46.13 6.01
C VAL A 323 -17.29 45.35 4.72
N PHE A 324 -16.16 44.65 4.59
CA PHE A 324 -15.82 43.82 3.46
C PHE A 324 -15.82 42.36 3.87
N ILE A 325 -16.38 41.48 3.02
CA ILE A 325 -16.28 40.02 3.16
C ILE A 325 -16.08 39.42 1.78
N CYS A 326 -15.25 38.40 1.67
CA CYS A 326 -15.05 37.68 0.43
C CYS A 326 -14.72 36.20 0.69
N ASP A 327 -14.93 35.40 -0.36
CA ASP A 327 -14.46 34.04 -0.48
C ASP A 327 -13.71 33.87 -1.80
N VAL A 328 -12.48 33.36 -1.73
CA VAL A 328 -11.61 33.10 -2.87
C VAL A 328 -11.70 31.64 -3.26
N MET A 329 -11.90 31.36 -4.52
CA MET A 329 -11.96 30.00 -5.07
C MET A 329 -10.85 29.10 -4.54
N GLY A 330 -11.23 28.05 -3.77
CA GLY A 330 -10.34 27.05 -3.18
C GLY A 330 -9.86 27.40 -1.77
N HIS A 331 -9.38 26.39 -1.08
CA HIS A 331 -8.92 26.45 0.32
C HIS A 331 -7.45 26.10 0.47
N ASP A 332 -6.66 26.33 -0.59
CA ASP A 332 -5.22 26.06 -0.63
C ASP A 332 -4.37 27.33 -0.40
N VAL A 333 -3.05 27.15 -0.44
CA VAL A 333 -2.08 28.25 -0.31
C VAL A 333 -2.32 29.38 -1.32
N ARG A 334 -2.81 29.05 -2.51
CA ARG A 334 -3.09 30.05 -3.55
C ARG A 334 -4.24 30.93 -3.15
N ALA A 335 -5.31 30.36 -2.60
CA ALA A 335 -6.43 31.14 -2.05
C ALA A 335 -5.95 32.05 -0.92
N ALA A 336 -5.14 31.56 0.01
CA ALA A 336 -4.56 32.36 1.10
C ALA A 336 -3.66 33.51 0.59
N LEU A 337 -2.91 33.31 -0.48
CA LEU A 337 -2.14 34.41 -1.10
C LEU A 337 -3.04 35.46 -1.74
N VAL A 338 -4.14 35.04 -2.37
CA VAL A 338 -5.11 35.98 -2.95
C VAL A 338 -5.85 36.76 -1.85
N THR A 339 -6.20 36.13 -0.71
CA THR A 339 -6.78 36.86 0.44
C THR A 339 -5.82 37.93 0.98
N ALA A 340 -4.51 37.67 1.02
CA ALA A 340 -3.52 38.65 1.40
C ALA A 340 -3.46 39.83 0.41
N MET A 341 -3.58 39.56 -0.90
CA MET A 341 -3.65 40.61 -1.92
C MET A 341 -4.94 41.41 -1.82
N ILE A 342 -6.08 40.75 -1.57
CA ILE A 342 -7.37 41.40 -1.37
C ILE A 342 -7.28 42.34 -0.17
N ARG A 343 -6.70 41.92 0.95
CA ARG A 343 -6.47 42.78 2.11
C ARG A 343 -5.68 44.05 1.76
N ALA A 344 -4.56 43.88 1.08
CA ALA A 344 -3.74 45.01 0.66
C ALA A 344 -4.53 45.99 -0.23
N LEU A 345 -5.36 45.46 -1.16
CA LEU A 345 -6.24 46.29 -1.98
C LEU A 345 -7.32 47.00 -1.17
N VAL A 346 -7.94 46.36 -0.17
CA VAL A 346 -8.93 47.00 0.73
C VAL A 346 -8.28 48.14 1.49
N GLU A 347 -7.08 47.96 2.03
CA GLU A 347 -6.35 48.98 2.78
C GLU A 347 -5.95 50.18 1.88
N ASP A 348 -5.40 49.90 0.69
CA ASP A 348 -4.98 50.95 -0.26
C ASP A 348 -6.16 51.77 -0.82
N LEU A 349 -7.26 51.11 -1.11
CA LEU A 349 -8.45 51.71 -1.69
C LEU A 349 -9.39 52.34 -0.64
N SER A 350 -9.12 52.22 0.65
CA SER A 350 -9.98 52.69 1.74
C SER A 350 -10.26 54.20 1.68
N VAL A 351 -9.33 55.01 1.17
CA VAL A 351 -9.45 56.47 1.02
C VAL A 351 -10.59 56.87 0.05
N GLY A 352 -11.07 55.96 -0.83
CA GLY A 352 -12.18 56.19 -1.76
C GLY A 352 -13.36 55.26 -1.58
N ALA A 353 -13.39 54.50 -0.49
CA ALA A 353 -14.29 53.38 -0.25
C ALA A 353 -15.72 53.75 0.13
N ALA A 354 -16.12 55.01 0.06
CA ALA A 354 -17.49 55.44 0.40
C ALA A 354 -18.56 54.94 -0.60
N ASP A 355 -18.15 54.62 -1.86
CA ASP A 355 -19.04 53.96 -2.85
C ASP A 355 -18.69 52.50 -3.01
N PRO A 356 -19.54 51.56 -2.55
CA PRO A 356 -19.29 50.13 -2.64
C PRO A 356 -19.05 49.62 -4.07
N GLY A 357 -19.81 50.05 -5.04
CA GLY A 357 -19.64 49.60 -6.43
C GLY A 357 -18.32 50.07 -7.03
N HIS A 358 -17.89 51.28 -6.70
CA HIS A 358 -16.59 51.81 -7.16
C HIS A 358 -15.41 51.01 -6.56
N LEU A 359 -15.47 50.68 -5.27
CA LEU A 359 -14.44 49.88 -4.61
C LEU A 359 -14.31 48.49 -5.29
N LEU A 360 -15.42 47.76 -5.43
CA LEU A 360 -15.40 46.44 -6.08
C LEU A 360 -14.90 46.49 -7.53
N ALA A 361 -15.23 47.55 -8.27
CA ALA A 361 -14.70 47.75 -9.63
C ALA A 361 -13.19 47.99 -9.66
N GLN A 362 -12.64 48.71 -8.68
CA GLN A 362 -11.18 48.91 -8.57
C GLN A 362 -10.47 47.62 -8.18
N MET A 363 -11.01 46.89 -7.20
CA MET A 363 -10.49 45.59 -6.77
C MET A 363 -10.50 44.57 -7.93
N ASN A 364 -11.60 44.51 -8.69
CA ASN A 364 -11.70 43.65 -9.86
C ASN A 364 -10.57 43.90 -10.87
N ARG A 365 -10.27 45.19 -11.15
CA ARG A 365 -9.16 45.56 -12.07
C ARG A 365 -7.80 45.13 -11.53
N GLY A 366 -7.56 45.31 -10.22
CA GLY A 366 -6.30 44.92 -9.57
C GLY A 366 -6.10 43.40 -9.64
N LEU A 367 -7.09 42.63 -9.22
CA LEU A 367 -7.03 41.16 -9.22
C LEU A 367 -6.91 40.58 -10.63
N LEU A 368 -7.70 41.09 -11.58
CA LEU A 368 -7.65 40.62 -12.97
C LEU A 368 -6.25 40.80 -13.58
N SER A 369 -5.60 41.94 -13.32
CA SER A 369 -4.24 42.21 -13.80
C SER A 369 -3.26 41.15 -13.28
N VAL A 370 -3.32 40.81 -12.01
CA VAL A 370 -2.43 39.83 -11.39
C VAL A 370 -2.72 38.41 -11.89
N PHE A 371 -3.99 38.01 -11.97
CA PHE A 371 -4.37 36.68 -12.45
C PHE A 371 -3.96 36.45 -13.92
N GLN A 372 -4.12 37.47 -14.77
CA GLN A 372 -3.64 37.41 -16.15
C GLN A 372 -2.12 37.27 -16.25
N GLN A 373 -1.35 38.01 -15.44
CA GLN A 373 0.11 37.88 -15.42
C GLN A 373 0.57 36.51 -14.90
N ALA A 374 -0.14 35.96 -13.91
CA ALA A 374 0.16 34.65 -13.36
C ALA A 374 -0.31 33.49 -14.25
N GLY A 375 -1.06 33.75 -15.33
CA GLY A 375 -1.62 32.72 -16.20
C GLY A 375 -2.60 31.78 -15.50
N THR A 376 -3.29 32.26 -14.45
CA THR A 376 -4.21 31.46 -13.64
C THR A 376 -5.63 31.99 -13.79
N THR A 377 -6.62 31.08 -13.74
CA THR A 377 -8.04 31.43 -13.70
C THR A 377 -8.52 31.29 -12.27
N MET A 378 -8.36 32.35 -11.50
CA MET A 378 -8.89 32.46 -10.14
C MET A 378 -9.96 33.55 -10.07
N PHE A 379 -10.85 33.46 -9.12
CA PHE A 379 -11.86 34.49 -8.84
C PHE A 379 -12.18 34.51 -7.35
N ALA A 380 -12.80 35.60 -6.93
CA ALA A 380 -13.31 35.73 -5.58
C ALA A 380 -14.75 36.27 -5.59
N THR A 381 -15.61 35.69 -4.78
CA THR A 381 -16.88 36.35 -4.46
C THR A 381 -16.61 37.42 -3.41
N ALA A 382 -17.29 38.55 -3.47
CA ALA A 382 -17.11 39.61 -2.50
C ALA A 382 -18.39 40.42 -2.27
N PHE A 383 -18.57 40.85 -1.04
CA PHE A 383 -19.60 41.81 -0.66
C PHE A 383 -18.96 42.94 0.12
N TYR A 384 -19.31 44.17 -0.25
CA TYR A 384 -18.87 45.36 0.48
C TYR A 384 -20.05 46.25 0.82
N MET A 385 -20.12 46.68 2.06
CA MET A 385 -21.13 47.65 2.52
C MET A 385 -20.50 48.77 3.31
N VAL A 386 -21.15 49.92 3.25
CA VAL A 386 -20.87 51.12 4.06
C VAL A 386 -22.08 51.42 4.91
N ALA A 387 -21.94 51.35 6.23
CA ALA A 387 -22.97 51.71 7.19
C ALA A 387 -22.68 53.14 7.72
N ASP A 388 -23.59 54.06 7.52
CA ASP A 388 -23.49 55.43 8.05
C ASP A 388 -24.55 55.68 9.11
N VAL A 389 -24.10 55.87 10.35
CA VAL A 389 -24.99 56.10 11.53
C VAL A 389 -25.58 57.50 11.57
N ALA A 390 -25.03 58.46 10.81
CA ALA A 390 -25.59 59.83 10.74
C ALA A 390 -26.83 59.88 9.84
N THR A 391 -26.78 59.17 8.71
CA THR A 391 -27.93 59.10 7.76
C THR A 391 -28.88 57.95 8.07
N GLY A 392 -28.43 56.96 8.84
CA GLY A 392 -29.16 55.71 9.05
C GLY A 392 -29.24 54.86 7.78
N GLU A 393 -28.30 55.05 6.86
CA GLU A 393 -28.30 54.35 5.57
C GLU A 393 -27.16 53.30 5.51
N VAL A 394 -27.45 52.15 4.91
CA VAL A 394 -26.44 51.21 4.45
C VAL A 394 -26.39 51.19 2.92
N ALA A 395 -25.24 51.56 2.36
CA ALA A 395 -24.94 51.39 0.93
C ALA A 395 -24.16 50.08 0.72
N TYR A 396 -24.43 49.30 -0.34
CA TYR A 396 -23.78 48.02 -0.54
C TYR A 396 -23.69 47.65 -2.01
N SER A 397 -22.74 46.77 -2.32
CA SER A 397 -22.56 46.16 -3.63
C SER A 397 -22.06 44.73 -3.46
N SER A 398 -22.43 43.85 -4.42
CA SER A 398 -22.09 42.43 -4.42
C SER A 398 -21.38 42.03 -5.71
N ALA A 399 -20.33 41.23 -5.59
CA ALA A 399 -19.62 40.54 -6.65
C ALA A 399 -19.87 39.03 -6.53
N ALA A 400 -21.06 38.58 -6.94
CA ALA A 400 -21.51 37.18 -6.87
C ALA A 400 -21.45 36.51 -5.47
N HIS A 401 -21.38 37.31 -4.41
CA HIS A 401 -21.32 36.83 -3.03
C HIS A 401 -22.72 36.54 -2.49
N PRO A 402 -22.89 35.60 -1.54
CA PRO A 402 -24.16 35.38 -0.86
C PRO A 402 -24.75 36.71 -0.30
N ASP A 403 -26.05 36.95 -0.54
CA ASP A 403 -26.67 38.16 -0.05
C ASP A 403 -26.76 38.13 1.48
N PRO A 404 -26.19 39.12 2.21
CA PRO A 404 -26.32 39.21 3.65
C PRO A 404 -27.77 39.30 4.12
N LEU A 405 -28.03 38.98 5.38
CA LEU A 405 -29.35 39.11 5.98
C LEU A 405 -29.46 40.43 6.78
N HIS A 406 -30.53 41.17 6.57
CA HIS A 406 -30.93 42.31 7.41
C HIS A 406 -31.98 41.85 8.42
N VAL A 407 -31.62 41.81 9.68
CA VAL A 407 -32.49 41.44 10.79
C VAL A 407 -33.14 42.75 11.32
N LEU A 408 -34.37 42.97 10.90
CA LEU A 408 -35.18 44.13 11.27
C LEU A 408 -35.85 43.89 12.65
N ARG A 409 -35.10 44.03 13.73
CA ARG A 409 -35.57 43.66 15.08
C ARG A 409 -36.85 44.42 15.47
N GLY A 410 -36.95 45.69 15.15
CA GLY A 410 -38.14 46.47 15.42
C GLY A 410 -39.42 45.98 14.72
N GLN A 411 -39.26 45.26 13.64
CA GLN A 411 -40.37 44.69 12.85
C GLN A 411 -40.51 43.16 13.05
N GLY A 412 -39.57 42.53 13.76
CA GLY A 412 -39.52 41.08 13.92
C GLY A 412 -39.34 40.33 12.60
N LYS A 413 -38.62 40.88 11.61
CA LYS A 413 -38.48 40.35 10.26
C LYS A 413 -37.03 40.22 9.86
N VAL A 414 -36.73 39.24 9.03
CA VAL A 414 -35.41 39.01 8.40
C VAL A 414 -35.57 39.07 6.90
N GLU A 415 -34.80 39.92 6.24
CA GLU A 415 -34.82 40.10 4.79
C GLU A 415 -33.41 40.02 4.20
N PRO A 416 -33.20 39.51 2.99
CA PRO A 416 -31.90 39.58 2.33
C PRO A 416 -31.57 41.03 1.90
N LEU A 417 -30.30 41.40 2.00
CA LEU A 417 -29.75 42.60 1.36
C LEU A 417 -29.42 42.27 -0.10
N ALA A 418 -30.43 41.89 -0.86
CA ALA A 418 -30.32 41.60 -2.29
C ALA A 418 -30.38 42.87 -3.13
N ALA A 419 -30.04 42.74 -4.41
CA ALA A 419 -30.28 43.77 -5.39
C ALA A 419 -31.75 44.19 -5.38
N LEU A 420 -32.01 45.49 -5.46
CA LEU A 420 -33.37 46.01 -5.51
C LEU A 420 -34.09 45.50 -6.77
N LYS A 421 -35.44 45.50 -6.77
CA LYS A 421 -36.27 44.96 -7.87
C LYS A 421 -35.74 45.40 -9.25
N GLY A 422 -35.39 44.44 -10.08
CA GLY A 422 -34.82 44.65 -11.43
C GLY A 422 -33.33 44.91 -11.50
N GLY A 423 -32.62 45.00 -10.35
CA GLY A 423 -31.18 45.10 -10.30
C GLY A 423 -30.49 43.74 -10.40
N LYS A 424 -29.20 43.72 -10.76
CA LYS A 424 -28.36 42.52 -10.84
C LYS A 424 -27.11 42.78 -10.03
N ASN A 425 -26.66 41.77 -9.29
CA ASN A 425 -25.34 41.76 -8.68
C ASN A 425 -24.24 41.71 -9.74
N GLY A 426 -23.06 42.24 -9.45
CA GLY A 426 -21.88 42.07 -10.31
C GLY A 426 -21.39 40.61 -10.35
N PRO A 427 -20.62 40.21 -11.37
CA PRO A 427 -19.96 38.92 -11.39
C PRO A 427 -18.84 38.84 -10.35
N ALA A 428 -18.33 37.63 -10.05
CA ALA A 428 -17.19 37.47 -9.16
C ALA A 428 -15.98 38.28 -9.64
N LEU A 429 -15.17 38.75 -8.69
CA LEU A 429 -13.96 39.53 -8.95
C LEU A 429 -12.90 38.69 -9.68
N GLY A 430 -12.18 39.31 -10.62
CA GLY A 430 -11.10 38.66 -11.36
C GLY A 430 -11.52 37.90 -12.62
N LEU A 431 -12.84 37.85 -12.95
CA LEU A 431 -13.34 37.14 -14.14
C LEU A 431 -13.44 38.03 -15.39
N PHE A 432 -14.06 39.20 -15.27
CA PHE A 432 -14.41 40.02 -16.43
C PHE A 432 -13.86 41.45 -16.32
N LYS A 433 -13.21 41.93 -17.38
CA LYS A 433 -12.59 43.26 -17.41
C LYS A 433 -13.60 44.40 -17.30
N GLU A 434 -14.77 44.24 -17.94
CA GLU A 434 -15.83 45.26 -18.02
C GLU A 434 -16.96 44.97 -17.03
N ALA A 435 -16.65 44.32 -15.91
CA ALA A 435 -17.64 44.03 -14.88
C ALA A 435 -18.16 45.32 -14.24
N GLN A 436 -19.47 45.37 -14.02
CA GLN A 436 -20.17 46.46 -13.36
C GLN A 436 -20.66 46.00 -11.98
N PHE A 437 -20.50 46.83 -10.99
CA PHE A 437 -20.88 46.57 -9.60
C PHE A 437 -21.80 47.67 -9.11
N PRO A 438 -23.15 47.54 -9.26
CA PRO A 438 -24.10 48.57 -8.85
C PRO A 438 -24.11 48.76 -7.34
N THR A 439 -24.20 50.00 -6.88
CA THR A 439 -24.41 50.35 -5.47
C THR A 439 -25.89 50.43 -5.18
N TYR A 440 -26.34 49.65 -4.19
CA TYR A 440 -27.70 49.69 -3.64
C TYR A 440 -27.70 50.35 -2.27
N ARG A 441 -28.90 50.88 -1.82
CA ARG A 441 -29.02 51.55 -0.54
C ARG A 441 -30.27 51.09 0.19
N ARG A 442 -30.17 50.97 1.52
CA ARG A 442 -31.30 50.66 2.42
C ARG A 442 -31.19 51.47 3.71
N GLN A 443 -32.36 51.72 4.31
CA GLN A 443 -32.41 52.30 5.66
C GLN A 443 -32.16 51.22 6.72
N MET A 444 -31.42 51.55 7.74
CA MET A 444 -31.20 50.75 8.93
C MET A 444 -31.69 51.55 10.16
N ASN A 445 -32.19 50.86 11.17
CA ASN A 445 -32.70 51.43 12.39
C ASN A 445 -31.88 50.94 13.60
N ALA A 446 -31.98 51.66 14.72
CA ALA A 446 -31.40 51.20 15.97
C ALA A 446 -32.02 49.85 16.38
N GLY A 447 -31.17 48.90 16.71
CA GLY A 447 -31.53 47.54 17.04
C GLY A 447 -31.41 46.57 15.86
N ASP A 448 -31.29 47.04 14.62
CA ASP A 448 -31.10 46.19 13.46
C ASP A 448 -29.72 45.48 13.45
N ILE A 449 -29.64 44.32 12.80
CA ILE A 449 -28.39 43.59 12.58
C ILE A 449 -28.22 43.32 11.08
N LEU A 450 -27.01 43.59 10.58
CA LEU A 450 -26.59 43.22 9.25
C LEU A 450 -25.68 41.98 9.39
N LEU A 451 -26.07 40.85 8.79
CA LEU A 451 -25.40 39.55 8.93
C LEU A 451 -24.78 39.14 7.61
N LEU A 452 -23.46 39.26 7.52
CA LEU A 452 -22.67 38.85 6.36
C LEU A 452 -22.10 37.45 6.60
N TYR A 453 -22.03 36.61 5.57
CA TYR A 453 -21.56 35.22 5.68
C TYR A 453 -21.04 34.70 4.35
N THR A 454 -20.15 33.73 4.41
CA THR A 454 -19.66 32.96 3.24
C THR A 454 -20.50 31.71 3.00
N ASP A 455 -20.38 31.13 1.83
CA ASP A 455 -21.22 30.01 1.38
C ASP A 455 -21.02 28.71 2.20
N GLY A 456 -19.88 28.52 2.87
CA GLY A 456 -19.68 27.41 3.82
C GLY A 456 -20.76 27.33 4.92
N MET A 457 -21.50 28.43 5.16
CA MET A 457 -22.69 28.43 6.03
C MET A 457 -23.92 27.77 5.39
N THR A 458 -24.08 27.91 4.08
CA THR A 458 -25.28 27.47 3.35
C THR A 458 -25.07 26.22 2.54
N GLU A 459 -23.82 25.82 2.31
CA GLU A 459 -23.43 24.59 1.59
C GLU A 459 -23.13 23.42 2.52
N ALA A 460 -23.25 23.58 3.84
CA ALA A 460 -23.09 22.49 4.79
C ALA A 460 -24.02 21.32 4.46
N GLU A 461 -23.46 20.15 4.26
CA GLU A 461 -24.19 18.93 3.91
C GLU A 461 -24.68 18.20 5.17
N GLY A 462 -25.96 17.83 5.19
CA GLY A 462 -26.57 16.98 6.19
C GLY A 462 -26.36 15.49 5.91
N ARG A 463 -26.76 14.63 6.84
CA ARG A 463 -26.57 13.16 6.76
C ARG A 463 -27.21 12.50 5.53
N ASN A 464 -28.20 13.14 4.91
CA ASN A 464 -28.91 12.64 3.73
C ASN A 464 -28.50 13.34 2.43
N GLN A 465 -27.34 13.99 2.38
CA GLN A 465 -26.88 14.82 1.27
C GLN A 465 -27.80 16.05 1.03
N GLU A 466 -28.56 16.47 2.04
CA GLU A 466 -29.31 17.70 2.00
C GLU A 466 -28.37 18.87 2.28
N ILE A 467 -28.53 19.98 1.58
CA ILE A 467 -27.77 21.21 1.79
C ILE A 467 -28.50 22.10 2.82
N PHE A 468 -27.75 22.74 3.71
CA PHE A 468 -28.27 23.72 4.69
C PHE A 468 -28.64 25.03 3.96
N SER A 469 -29.74 25.03 3.25
CA SER A 469 -30.09 26.10 2.35
C SER A 469 -30.21 27.47 3.02
N ARG A 470 -30.12 28.53 2.19
CA ARG A 470 -30.32 29.91 2.60
C ARG A 470 -31.68 30.16 3.26
N GLU A 471 -32.74 29.52 2.75
CA GLU A 471 -34.10 29.62 3.30
C GLU A 471 -34.14 29.06 4.73
N ARG A 472 -33.48 27.93 4.96
CA ARG A 472 -33.37 27.33 6.29
C ARG A 472 -32.61 28.25 7.26
N MET A 473 -31.48 28.81 6.80
CA MET A 473 -30.69 29.75 7.58
C MET A 473 -31.53 30.99 7.94
N THR A 474 -32.23 31.55 6.98
CA THR A 474 -33.10 32.72 7.20
C THR A 474 -34.19 32.41 8.23
N ALA A 475 -34.84 31.24 8.14
CA ALA A 475 -35.87 30.84 9.10
C ALA A 475 -35.30 30.64 10.52
N ILE A 476 -34.06 30.15 10.66
CA ILE A 476 -33.41 30.01 11.95
C ILE A 476 -33.04 31.36 12.51
N VAL A 477 -32.42 32.25 11.72
CA VAL A 477 -32.10 33.63 12.13
C VAL A 477 -33.36 34.37 12.57
N GLN A 478 -34.49 34.18 11.88
CA GLN A 478 -35.79 34.76 12.27
C GLN A 478 -36.23 34.29 13.66
N LYS A 479 -36.06 33.02 14.01
CA LYS A 479 -36.39 32.48 15.34
C LYS A 479 -35.46 33.04 16.43
N LEU A 480 -34.20 33.24 16.07
CA LEU A 480 -33.15 33.67 17.00
C LEU A 480 -33.02 35.18 17.12
N ALA A 481 -33.76 35.98 16.31
CA ALA A 481 -33.63 37.45 16.21
C ALA A 481 -33.83 38.22 17.55
N GLY A 482 -34.52 37.61 18.51
CA GLY A 482 -34.70 38.17 19.86
C GLY A 482 -33.51 38.02 20.80
N LEU A 483 -32.55 37.17 20.47
CA LEU A 483 -31.37 36.98 21.32
C LEU A 483 -30.35 38.11 21.17
N PRO A 484 -29.46 38.30 22.17
CA PRO A 484 -28.28 39.15 22.00
C PRO A 484 -27.47 38.67 20.76
N THR A 485 -26.92 39.61 20.00
CA THR A 485 -26.30 39.31 18.69
C THR A 485 -25.25 38.22 18.79
N LYS A 486 -24.35 38.24 19.76
CA LYS A 486 -23.33 37.20 19.95
C LYS A 486 -23.92 35.80 20.16
N GLU A 487 -24.98 35.74 21.00
CA GLU A 487 -25.69 34.49 21.29
C GLU A 487 -26.44 33.95 20.05
N MET A 488 -27.08 34.85 19.29
CA MET A 488 -27.74 34.54 18.03
C MET A 488 -26.77 33.88 17.04
N LEU A 489 -25.58 34.50 16.84
CA LEU A 489 -24.57 33.94 15.93
C LEU A 489 -24.03 32.59 16.40
N SER A 490 -23.78 32.45 17.71
CA SER A 490 -23.31 31.17 18.29
C SER A 490 -24.37 30.08 18.16
N ALA A 491 -25.63 30.38 18.37
CA ALA A 491 -26.75 29.45 18.22
C ALA A 491 -26.94 29.06 16.75
N LEU A 492 -26.81 29.99 15.81
CA LEU A 492 -26.85 29.69 14.38
C LEU A 492 -25.77 28.70 13.97
N LEU A 493 -24.52 28.89 14.40
CA LEU A 493 -23.43 27.96 14.15
C LEU A 493 -23.67 26.56 14.76
N ALA A 494 -24.27 26.52 15.95
CA ALA A 494 -24.65 25.26 16.60
C ALA A 494 -25.73 24.50 15.82
N GLU A 495 -26.73 25.19 15.28
CA GLU A 495 -27.77 24.61 14.42
C GLU A 495 -27.19 24.00 13.12
N ILE A 496 -26.22 24.69 12.49
CA ILE A 496 -25.56 24.17 11.29
C ILE A 496 -24.74 22.90 11.61
N ARG A 497 -23.96 22.91 12.71
CA ARG A 497 -23.22 21.74 13.17
C ARG A 497 -24.15 20.57 13.51
N GLN A 498 -25.27 20.84 14.15
CA GLN A 498 -26.26 19.80 14.43
C GLN A 498 -26.86 19.22 13.15
N PHE A 499 -27.10 20.04 12.15
CA PHE A 499 -27.61 19.61 10.85
C PHE A 499 -26.61 18.75 10.10
N SER A 500 -25.34 19.15 9.99
CA SER A 500 -24.28 18.39 9.33
C SER A 500 -23.94 17.10 10.09
N GLY A 501 -24.16 17.09 11.41
CA GLY A 501 -23.73 15.98 12.27
C GLY A 501 -22.22 15.85 12.40
N GLN A 502 -21.49 16.88 11.99
CA GLN A 502 -20.04 17.00 12.06
C GLN A 502 -19.63 18.14 12.99
N ASN A 503 -18.52 17.99 13.70
CA ASN A 503 -17.98 19.06 14.54
C ASN A 503 -17.23 20.12 13.71
N GLU A 504 -16.75 19.77 12.54
CA GLU A 504 -15.99 20.60 11.62
C GLU A 504 -16.80 20.89 10.36
N PHE A 505 -16.62 22.06 9.79
CA PHE A 505 -17.23 22.44 8.53
C PHE A 505 -16.44 21.86 7.37
N THR A 506 -17.12 21.53 6.28
CA THR A 506 -16.53 20.99 5.05
C THR A 506 -15.90 22.08 4.19
N ASP A 507 -16.31 23.32 4.38
CA ASP A 507 -15.76 24.49 3.74
C ASP A 507 -15.47 25.58 4.77
N ASP A 508 -14.74 26.63 4.36
CA ASP A 508 -14.41 27.77 5.20
C ASP A 508 -15.69 28.52 5.61
N VAL A 509 -15.74 28.98 6.85
CA VAL A 509 -16.88 29.73 7.39
C VAL A 509 -16.42 31.05 7.92
N CYS A 510 -16.88 32.12 7.30
CA CYS A 510 -16.77 33.48 7.80
C CYS A 510 -18.17 34.05 8.06
N LEU A 511 -18.39 34.56 9.28
CA LEU A 511 -19.66 35.13 9.73
C LEU A 511 -19.40 36.45 10.45
N VAL A 512 -19.97 37.56 9.96
CA VAL A 512 -19.81 38.88 10.50
C VAL A 512 -21.18 39.49 10.81
N GLY A 513 -21.42 39.82 12.05
CA GLY A 513 -22.64 40.52 12.50
C GLY A 513 -22.34 41.97 12.85
N VAL A 514 -23.07 42.90 12.26
CA VAL A 514 -23.01 44.35 12.56
C VAL A 514 -24.32 44.76 13.20
N GLU A 515 -24.28 45.07 14.49
CA GLU A 515 -25.44 45.51 15.26
C GLU A 515 -25.48 47.05 15.32
N VAL A 516 -26.58 47.65 14.89
CA VAL A 516 -26.84 49.10 14.99
C VAL A 516 -27.37 49.42 16.39
N LYS A 517 -26.53 49.94 17.26
CA LYS A 517 -26.95 50.28 18.65
C LYS A 517 -27.74 51.57 18.72
N LYS A 518 -27.33 52.57 17.96
CA LYS A 518 -27.97 53.91 17.89
C LYS A 518 -27.63 54.56 16.56
N LEU A 519 -28.50 55.49 16.14
CA LEU A 519 -28.20 56.41 15.05
C LEU A 519 -27.76 57.74 15.66
N GLU A 520 -26.83 58.41 15.01
CA GLU A 520 -26.28 59.72 15.46
C GLU A 520 -26.45 60.75 14.33
N PRO A 521 -27.68 61.28 14.15
CA PRO A 521 -27.91 62.30 13.14
C PRO A 521 -27.00 63.50 13.38
N THR A 522 -26.30 63.92 12.35
CA THR A 522 -25.50 65.15 12.38
C THR A 522 -26.41 66.31 12.78
N GLN A 523 -26.11 66.97 13.91
CA GLN A 523 -26.76 68.22 14.18
C GLN A 523 -26.43 69.17 13.04
N PRO A 524 -27.43 69.91 12.49
CA PRO A 524 -27.14 70.91 11.51
C PRO A 524 -26.13 71.87 12.12
N THR A 525 -24.98 72.05 11.50
CA THR A 525 -24.02 73.08 11.84
C THR A 525 -24.76 74.39 11.73
N GLU A 526 -25.11 75.03 12.86
CA GLU A 526 -25.55 76.42 12.85
C GLU A 526 -24.43 77.27 12.25
N VAL A 527 -24.65 77.67 11.00
CA VAL A 527 -23.78 78.65 10.33
C VAL A 527 -23.96 79.97 11.04
N HIS A 528 -22.97 80.33 11.87
CA HIS A 528 -22.85 81.68 12.43
C HIS A 528 -22.16 82.58 11.41
#